data_09a51b8cfe946b78edc633618cfdf44b
#
_entry.id   09a51b8cfe946b78edc633618cfdf44b
#
_cell.length_a   1.000
_cell.length_b   1.000
_cell.length_c   1.000
_cell.angle_alpha   90.00
_cell.angle_beta   90.00
_cell.angle_gamma   90.00
#
_symmetry.space_group_name_H-M   'P 1'
#
loop_
_entity.id
_entity.type
_entity.pdbx_description
1 polymer ?
#
loop_
_entity_poly.entity_id
_entity_poly.type
_entity_poly.pdbx_seq_one_letter_code
_entity_poly.pdbx_strand_id
1 'polypeptide(L)'
;MGTFFRVCLALLACWLGYGPARAETRVALVIGNGAYANKAVLPNPTNDAEDVAAALRRSNFEVILGTNLGQSQMQEVAIRFARAAAKADVAMFYYSGHAMQHNGVNYLMPVDARLDDEADLKRFTRVDDIVSDLQQAKNLRILVLDSCRDNPLAEDLKRSGRTRSGSVGRGLSKMEAPLGTIISFSTQAGRT
;
A
#
# COMPACT_ATOMS: atom_id res chain seq x y z
N MET A 1 40.28 49.33 11.63
CA MET A 1 39.05 48.87 12.34
C MET A 1 37.85 48.56 11.41
N GLY A 2 37.81 49.05 10.18
CA GLY A 2 36.65 48.84 9.27
C GLY A 2 36.57 47.48 8.55
N THR A 3 37.72 46.84 8.25
CA THR A 3 37.77 45.58 7.47
C THR A 3 37.43 44.35 8.32
N PHE A 4 37.83 44.33 9.56
CA PHE A 4 37.55 43.22 10.50
C PHE A 4 36.05 43.13 10.83
N PHE A 5 35.37 44.27 10.96
CA PHE A 5 33.94 44.35 11.24
C PHE A 5 33.09 43.89 10.05
N ARG A 6 33.53 44.17 8.82
CA ARG A 6 32.85 43.68 7.58
C ARG A 6 32.97 42.19 7.36
N VAL A 7 34.10 41.60 7.72
CA VAL A 7 34.31 40.14 7.61
C VAL A 7 33.48 39.38 8.68
N CYS A 8 33.38 39.89 9.90
CA CYS A 8 32.54 39.31 10.94
C CYS A 8 31.04 39.38 10.58
N LEU A 9 30.61 40.49 9.98
CA LEU A 9 29.21 40.66 9.54
C LEU A 9 28.85 39.72 8.38
N ALA A 10 29.79 39.45 7.45
CA ALA A 10 29.61 38.51 6.35
C ALA A 10 29.55 37.04 6.83
N LEU A 11 30.38 36.70 7.82
CA LEU A 11 30.33 35.33 8.43
C LEU A 11 29.06 35.13 9.25
N LEU A 12 28.54 36.14 9.92
CA LEU A 12 27.28 36.04 10.66
C LEU A 12 26.08 35.88 9.72
N ALA A 13 26.11 36.54 8.53
CA ALA A 13 25.05 36.42 7.53
C ALA A 13 24.99 35.04 6.88
N CYS A 14 26.11 34.30 6.75
CA CYS A 14 26.16 32.91 6.28
C CYS A 14 25.52 31.94 7.26
N TRP A 15 25.51 32.22 8.56
CA TRP A 15 24.89 31.35 9.58
C TRP A 15 23.36 31.49 9.65
N LEU A 16 22.82 32.62 9.21
CA LEU A 16 21.37 32.88 9.23
C LEU A 16 20.62 32.23 8.04
N GLY A 17 21.34 31.70 7.05
CA GLY A 17 20.76 31.04 5.85
C GLY A 17 20.44 29.54 6.02
N TYR A 18 20.93 28.90 7.06
CA TYR A 18 20.59 27.49 7.33
C TYR A 18 19.31 27.42 8.18
N GLY A 19 18.17 27.51 7.53
CA GLY A 19 16.93 27.07 8.15
C GLY A 19 17.08 25.60 8.60
N PRO A 20 16.45 25.18 9.70
CA PRO A 20 16.50 23.79 10.13
C PRO A 20 16.04 22.91 8.96
N ALA A 21 16.92 22.03 8.47
CA ALA A 21 16.53 21.00 7.50
C ALA A 21 15.41 20.18 8.14
N ARG A 22 14.16 20.36 7.67
CA ARG A 22 13.04 19.58 8.16
C ARG A 22 13.27 18.14 7.75
N ALA A 23 13.36 17.25 8.73
CA ALA A 23 13.45 15.83 8.46
C ALA A 23 12.23 15.38 7.62
N GLU A 24 12.48 14.64 6.57
CA GLU A 24 11.44 14.10 5.69
C GLU A 24 10.51 13.18 6.47
N THR A 25 9.21 13.44 6.43
CA THR A 25 8.21 12.62 7.09
C THR A 25 7.82 11.44 6.21
N ARG A 26 7.97 10.22 6.73
CA ARG A 26 7.75 8.97 6.01
C ARG A 26 6.72 8.11 6.73
N VAL A 27 5.69 7.66 6.03
CA VAL A 27 4.66 6.76 6.58
C VAL A 27 4.52 5.52 5.72
N ALA A 28 4.26 4.39 6.35
CA ALA A 28 3.96 3.15 5.65
C ALA A 28 2.75 2.43 6.27
N LEU A 29 1.88 1.88 5.41
CA LEU A 29 0.92 0.85 5.77
C LEU A 29 1.43 -0.49 5.25
N VAL A 30 1.61 -1.44 6.16
CA VAL A 30 2.11 -2.78 5.87
C VAL A 30 1.07 -3.79 6.32
N ILE A 31 0.57 -4.62 5.39
CA ILE A 31 -0.46 -5.63 5.67
C ILE A 31 0.03 -7.00 5.24
N GLY A 32 -0.09 -7.99 6.14
CA GLY A 32 0.16 -9.40 5.87
C GLY A 32 -1.05 -10.27 6.23
N ASN A 33 -1.78 -10.76 5.23
CA ASN A 33 -2.96 -11.60 5.41
C ASN A 33 -2.68 -13.03 4.97
N GLY A 34 -2.63 -13.97 5.93
CA GLY A 34 -2.37 -15.39 5.67
C GLY A 34 -3.44 -16.34 6.21
N ALA A 35 -4.09 -16.01 7.34
CA ALA A 35 -5.03 -16.88 8.05
C ALA A 35 -6.47 -16.74 7.53
N TYR A 36 -6.68 -17.09 6.26
CA TYR A 36 -8.00 -16.98 5.61
C TYR A 36 -8.98 -18.03 6.12
N ALA A 37 -10.17 -17.60 6.55
CA ALA A 37 -11.20 -18.48 7.09
C ALA A 37 -11.85 -19.37 6.02
N ASN A 38 -11.98 -18.91 4.79
CA ASN A 38 -12.73 -19.58 3.73
C ASN A 38 -11.87 -19.92 2.50
N LYS A 39 -10.55 -19.76 2.58
CA LYS A 39 -9.60 -19.97 1.48
C LYS A 39 -8.32 -20.63 1.99
N ALA A 40 -7.43 -20.99 1.06
CA ALA A 40 -6.14 -21.55 1.41
C ALA A 40 -5.36 -20.60 2.32
N VAL A 41 -4.87 -21.13 3.43
CA VAL A 41 -3.98 -20.43 4.35
C VAL A 41 -2.63 -20.21 3.66
N LEU A 42 -2.09 -19.02 3.77
CA LEU A 42 -0.75 -18.67 3.30
C LEU A 42 0.20 -18.58 4.49
N PRO A 43 1.31 -19.33 4.50
CA PRO A 43 2.20 -19.40 5.67
C PRO A 43 3.06 -18.14 5.86
N ASN A 44 3.39 -17.43 4.78
CA ASN A 44 4.43 -16.39 4.80
C ASN A 44 3.94 -14.94 5.01
N PRO A 45 2.74 -14.51 4.58
CA PRO A 45 2.38 -13.08 4.56
C PRO A 45 2.56 -12.35 5.88
N THR A 46 2.31 -13.01 7.01
CA THR A 46 2.48 -12.38 8.33
C THR A 46 3.96 -12.11 8.62
N ASN A 47 4.83 -13.08 8.38
CA ASN A 47 6.28 -12.94 8.58
C ASN A 47 6.86 -11.89 7.63
N ASP A 48 6.47 -11.92 6.34
CA ASP A 48 6.91 -10.95 5.34
C ASP A 48 6.54 -9.53 5.75
N ALA A 49 5.31 -9.33 6.22
CA ALA A 49 4.84 -8.04 6.69
C ALA A 49 5.61 -7.54 7.93
N GLU A 50 5.91 -8.42 8.88
CA GLU A 50 6.70 -8.09 10.07
C GLU A 50 8.13 -7.71 9.71
N ASP A 51 8.78 -8.44 8.82
CA ASP A 51 10.14 -8.18 8.35
C ASP A 51 10.23 -6.86 7.57
N VAL A 52 9.27 -6.62 6.66
CA VAL A 52 9.16 -5.35 5.92
C VAL A 52 8.92 -4.19 6.88
N ALA A 53 8.01 -4.34 7.84
CA ALA A 53 7.74 -3.31 8.84
C ALA A 53 8.98 -3.00 9.70
N ALA A 54 9.73 -4.02 10.09
CA ALA A 54 10.98 -3.83 10.84
C ALA A 54 12.04 -3.08 9.99
N ALA A 55 12.18 -3.41 8.71
CA ALA A 55 13.09 -2.73 7.80
C ALA A 55 12.71 -1.27 7.57
N LEU A 56 11.41 -0.99 7.40
CA LEU A 56 10.90 0.37 7.21
C LEU A 56 11.09 1.24 8.45
N ARG A 57 10.89 0.69 9.67
CA ARG A 57 11.17 1.42 10.91
C ARG A 57 12.65 1.80 11.02
N ARG A 58 13.59 0.90 10.63
CA ARG A 58 15.01 1.23 10.56
C ARG A 58 15.33 2.33 9.54
N SER A 59 14.46 2.49 8.53
CA SER A 59 14.55 3.54 7.51
C SER A 59 13.75 4.80 7.86
N ASN A 60 13.43 5.00 9.14
CA ASN A 60 12.71 6.14 9.69
C ASN A 60 11.28 6.31 9.13
N PHE A 61 10.60 5.22 8.78
CA PHE A 61 9.17 5.25 8.52
C PHE A 61 8.35 5.11 9.81
N GLU A 62 7.30 5.90 9.95
CA GLU A 62 6.19 5.60 10.84
C GLU A 62 5.37 4.47 10.19
N VAL A 63 5.31 3.30 10.85
CA VAL A 63 4.70 2.09 10.26
C VAL A 63 3.41 1.72 10.97
N ILE A 64 2.33 1.69 10.20
CA ILE A 64 1.05 1.08 10.55
C ILE A 64 1.14 -0.38 10.07
N LEU A 65 1.28 -1.32 11.00
CA LEU A 65 1.35 -2.76 10.71
C LEU A 65 0.00 -3.39 11.03
N GLY A 66 -0.49 -4.23 10.11
CA GLY A 66 -1.65 -5.07 10.31
C GLY A 66 -1.41 -6.49 9.80
N THR A 67 -1.75 -7.49 10.61
CA THR A 67 -1.64 -8.89 10.23
C THR A 67 -2.96 -9.61 10.41
N ASN A 68 -3.33 -10.45 9.44
CA ASN A 68 -4.58 -11.23 9.44
C ASN A 68 -5.83 -10.37 9.69
N LEU A 69 -5.94 -9.28 8.93
CA LEU A 69 -7.01 -8.31 9.08
C LEU A 69 -8.30 -8.78 8.40
N GLY A 70 -9.40 -8.75 9.15
CA GLY A 70 -10.75 -8.82 8.60
C GLY A 70 -11.17 -7.51 7.93
N GLN A 71 -12.32 -7.51 7.27
CA GLN A 71 -12.84 -6.37 6.51
C GLN A 71 -12.82 -5.06 7.29
N SER A 72 -13.42 -5.03 8.47
CA SER A 72 -13.52 -3.79 9.28
C SER A 72 -12.14 -3.27 9.68
N GLN A 73 -11.22 -4.17 10.02
CA GLN A 73 -9.87 -3.82 10.41
C GLN A 73 -9.06 -3.27 9.23
N MET A 74 -9.21 -3.85 8.02
CA MET A 74 -8.57 -3.32 6.81
C MET A 74 -9.05 -1.90 6.50
N GLN A 75 -10.36 -1.64 6.65
CA GLN A 75 -10.92 -0.29 6.48
C GLN A 75 -10.35 0.70 7.50
N GLU A 76 -10.24 0.30 8.77
CA GLU A 76 -9.72 1.16 9.83
C GLU A 76 -8.25 1.54 9.59
N VAL A 77 -7.39 0.55 9.25
CA VAL A 77 -5.97 0.85 8.98
C VAL A 77 -5.79 1.68 7.71
N ALA A 78 -6.64 1.49 6.68
CA ALA A 78 -6.64 2.32 5.48
C ALA A 78 -7.00 3.78 5.80
N ILE A 79 -8.03 4.02 6.61
CA ILE A 79 -8.40 5.37 7.06
C ILE A 79 -7.27 6.04 7.86
N ARG A 80 -6.63 5.29 8.75
CA ARG A 80 -5.47 5.79 9.51
C ARG A 80 -4.32 6.16 8.58
N PHE A 81 -4.05 5.30 7.59
CA PHE A 81 -3.02 5.53 6.59
C PHE A 81 -3.31 6.75 5.73
N ALA A 82 -4.52 6.92 5.20
CA ALA A 82 -4.92 8.08 4.42
C ALA A 82 -4.65 9.40 5.17
N ARG A 83 -5.02 9.45 6.46
CA ARG A 83 -4.77 10.63 7.32
C ARG A 83 -3.28 10.90 7.54
N ALA A 84 -2.46 9.87 7.62
CA ALA A 84 -1.02 9.99 7.79
C ALA A 84 -0.34 10.37 6.47
N ALA A 85 -0.72 9.75 5.35
CA ALA A 85 -0.19 10.03 4.02
C ALA A 85 -0.39 11.50 3.61
N ALA A 86 -1.55 12.08 3.92
CA ALA A 86 -1.84 13.49 3.64
C ALA A 86 -0.88 14.48 4.32
N LYS A 87 -0.16 14.05 5.35
CA LYS A 87 0.82 14.87 6.09
C LYS A 87 2.27 14.49 5.78
N ALA A 88 2.48 13.37 5.08
CA ALA A 88 3.79 12.81 4.82
C ALA A 88 4.45 13.40 3.56
N ASP A 89 5.78 13.36 3.53
CA ASP A 89 6.56 13.64 2.34
C ASP A 89 6.70 12.37 1.49
N VAL A 90 6.80 11.19 2.13
CA VAL A 90 6.86 9.87 1.49
C VAL A 90 5.79 8.97 2.10
N ALA A 91 5.00 8.31 1.25
CA ALA A 91 4.05 7.28 1.67
C ALA A 91 4.31 5.96 0.95
N MET A 92 4.25 4.85 1.70
CA MET A 92 4.41 3.51 1.18
C MET A 92 3.26 2.61 1.61
N PHE A 93 2.79 1.77 0.69
CA PHE A 93 1.86 0.67 0.97
C PHE A 93 2.52 -0.65 0.57
N TYR A 94 2.49 -1.61 1.48
CA TYR A 94 2.91 -2.99 1.24
C TYR A 94 1.77 -3.93 1.61
N TYR A 95 1.50 -4.89 0.73
CA TYR A 95 0.51 -5.93 0.98
C TYR A 95 1.07 -7.29 0.57
N SER A 96 1.01 -8.26 1.47
CA SER A 96 1.22 -9.69 1.19
C SER A 96 -0.03 -10.46 1.54
N GLY A 97 -0.56 -11.27 0.59
CA GLY A 97 -1.79 -12.03 0.77
C GLY A 97 -2.53 -12.35 -0.53
N HIS A 98 -3.76 -12.85 -0.39
CA HIS A 98 -4.62 -13.07 -1.55
C HIS A 98 -5.16 -11.76 -2.10
N ALA A 99 -5.13 -11.63 -3.42
CA ALA A 99 -5.74 -10.53 -4.16
C ALA A 99 -6.47 -11.08 -5.38
N MET A 100 -7.38 -10.31 -5.93
CA MET A 100 -8.11 -10.68 -7.13
C MET A 100 -8.32 -9.51 -8.06
N GLN A 101 -8.57 -9.82 -9.33
CA GLN A 101 -9.00 -8.85 -10.33
C GLN A 101 -10.41 -9.20 -10.82
N HIS A 102 -11.27 -8.19 -10.88
CA HIS A 102 -12.59 -8.30 -11.50
C HIS A 102 -12.87 -7.04 -12.34
N ASN A 103 -13.21 -7.23 -13.62
CA ASN A 103 -13.47 -6.15 -14.58
C ASN A 103 -12.36 -5.07 -14.64
N GLY A 104 -11.09 -5.49 -14.54
CA GLY A 104 -9.93 -4.58 -14.57
C GLY A 104 -9.60 -3.92 -13.23
N VAL A 105 -10.43 -4.08 -12.21
CA VAL A 105 -10.20 -3.53 -10.86
C VAL A 105 -9.52 -4.57 -9.98
N ASN A 106 -8.47 -4.15 -9.27
CA ASN A 106 -7.74 -4.98 -8.33
C ASN A 106 -8.30 -4.84 -6.91
N TYR A 107 -8.49 -5.97 -6.23
CA TYR A 107 -9.05 -6.06 -4.89
C TYR A 107 -8.12 -6.85 -3.96
N LEU A 108 -7.88 -6.33 -2.75
CA LEU A 108 -7.17 -6.99 -1.67
C LEU A 108 -8.16 -7.70 -0.76
N MET A 109 -7.83 -8.93 -0.38
CA MET A 109 -8.75 -9.77 0.39
C MET A 109 -8.54 -9.65 1.90
N PRO A 110 -9.59 -9.34 2.68
CA PRO A 110 -9.57 -9.55 4.12
C PRO A 110 -9.59 -11.05 4.45
N VAL A 111 -9.12 -11.45 5.64
CA VAL A 111 -9.04 -12.87 6.02
C VAL A 111 -10.41 -13.52 6.23
N ASP A 112 -11.45 -12.73 6.50
CA ASP A 112 -12.85 -13.16 6.62
C ASP A 112 -13.64 -13.06 5.29
N ALA A 113 -12.94 -12.88 4.16
CA ALA A 113 -13.54 -12.72 2.85
C ALA A 113 -14.49 -13.86 2.49
N ARG A 114 -15.69 -13.49 2.04
CA ARG A 114 -16.65 -14.35 1.35
C ARG A 114 -17.05 -13.65 0.06
N LEU A 115 -17.27 -14.44 -0.97
CA LEU A 115 -17.67 -13.93 -2.28
C LEU A 115 -18.76 -14.87 -2.84
N ASP A 116 -19.99 -14.58 -2.50
CA ASP A 116 -21.16 -15.32 -2.98
C ASP A 116 -21.67 -14.74 -4.33
N ASP A 117 -21.49 -13.43 -4.51
CA ASP A 117 -21.78 -12.73 -5.76
C ASP A 117 -20.94 -11.45 -5.91
N GLU A 118 -21.12 -10.72 -7.03
CA GLU A 118 -20.38 -9.48 -7.33
C GLU A 118 -20.62 -8.36 -6.30
N ALA A 119 -21.74 -8.35 -5.58
CA ALA A 119 -22.03 -7.32 -4.59
C ALA A 119 -21.08 -7.41 -3.39
N ASP A 120 -20.56 -8.60 -3.09
CA ASP A 120 -19.62 -8.82 -2.01
C ASP A 120 -18.25 -8.17 -2.27
N LEU A 121 -17.90 -7.84 -3.53
CA LEU A 121 -16.69 -7.07 -3.85
C LEU A 121 -16.66 -5.71 -3.16
N LYS A 122 -17.80 -5.15 -2.78
CA LYS A 122 -17.88 -3.91 -1.98
C LYS A 122 -17.27 -4.04 -0.58
N ARG A 123 -17.06 -5.26 -0.12
CA ARG A 123 -16.41 -5.57 1.17
C ARG A 123 -14.91 -5.65 1.08
N PHE A 124 -14.35 -5.64 -0.14
CA PHE A 124 -12.91 -5.77 -0.37
C PHE A 124 -12.28 -4.39 -0.55
N THR A 125 -11.02 -4.28 -0.21
CA THR A 125 -10.27 -3.05 -0.41
C THR A 125 -9.83 -2.94 -1.86
N ARG A 126 -10.26 -1.89 -2.56
CA ARG A 126 -9.79 -1.61 -3.92
C ARG A 126 -8.37 -1.03 -3.86
N VAL A 127 -7.50 -1.52 -4.74
CA VAL A 127 -6.13 -0.99 -4.83
C VAL A 127 -6.13 0.46 -5.31
N ASP A 128 -7.10 0.84 -6.16
CA ASP A 128 -7.24 2.22 -6.63
C ASP A 128 -7.50 3.22 -5.48
N ASP A 129 -8.24 2.82 -4.45
CA ASP A 129 -8.48 3.65 -3.27
C ASP A 129 -7.17 3.88 -2.49
N ILE A 130 -6.37 2.83 -2.33
CA ILE A 130 -5.03 2.93 -1.70
C ILE A 130 -4.11 3.82 -2.54
N VAL A 131 -4.15 3.72 -3.87
CA VAL A 131 -3.35 4.61 -4.76
C VAL A 131 -3.79 6.05 -4.57
N SER A 132 -5.09 6.31 -4.45
CA SER A 132 -5.62 7.66 -4.19
C SER A 132 -5.14 8.22 -2.84
N ASP A 133 -5.07 7.38 -1.81
CA ASP A 133 -4.53 7.75 -0.50
C ASP A 133 -3.03 8.05 -0.57
N LEU A 134 -2.26 7.20 -1.28
CA LEU A 134 -0.84 7.42 -1.52
C LEU A 134 -0.57 8.75 -2.23
N GLN A 135 -1.41 9.14 -3.19
CA GLN A 135 -1.26 10.39 -3.95
C GLN A 135 -1.34 11.64 -3.09
N GLN A 136 -1.84 11.56 -1.87
CA GLN A 136 -1.87 12.68 -0.93
C GLN A 136 -0.47 13.02 -0.37
N ALA A 137 0.49 12.10 -0.42
CA ALA A 137 1.88 12.38 -0.01
C ALA A 137 2.57 13.30 -1.02
N LYS A 138 3.47 14.18 -0.52
CA LYS A 138 4.00 15.31 -1.30
C LYS A 138 4.99 14.87 -2.37
N ASN A 139 5.93 13.97 -2.04
CA ASN A 139 7.12 13.73 -2.88
C ASN A 139 7.09 12.35 -3.55
N LEU A 140 7.12 11.27 -2.74
CA LEU A 140 7.28 9.91 -3.25
C LEU A 140 6.18 8.99 -2.72
N ARG A 141 5.63 8.18 -3.62
CA ARG A 141 4.60 7.17 -3.34
C ARG A 141 5.10 5.82 -3.79
N ILE A 142 4.95 4.82 -2.95
CA ILE A 142 5.43 3.46 -3.23
C ILE A 142 4.30 2.48 -2.95
N LEU A 143 3.93 1.70 -3.95
CA LEU A 143 2.98 0.59 -3.85
C LEU A 143 3.71 -0.71 -4.13
N VAL A 144 3.67 -1.64 -3.18
CA VAL A 144 4.23 -2.99 -3.33
C VAL A 144 3.14 -4.01 -3.07
N LEU A 145 2.84 -4.84 -4.07
CA LEU A 145 1.85 -5.90 -3.98
C LEU A 145 2.54 -7.26 -4.15
N ASP A 146 2.66 -7.97 -3.06
CA ASP A 146 3.16 -9.34 -2.98
C ASP A 146 1.99 -10.30 -2.85
N SER A 147 1.32 -10.56 -3.97
CA SER A 147 0.14 -11.41 -4.00
C SER A 147 0.29 -12.52 -5.03
N CYS A 148 -0.18 -13.72 -4.66
CA CYS A 148 -0.14 -14.90 -5.53
C CYS A 148 -0.99 -14.70 -6.80
N ARG A 149 -0.59 -15.40 -7.87
CA ARG A 149 -1.27 -15.37 -9.18
C ARG A 149 -2.62 -16.09 -9.19
N ASP A 150 -2.86 -16.94 -8.20
CA ASP A 150 -4.09 -17.70 -8.12
C ASP A 150 -5.19 -16.82 -7.52
N ASN A 151 -6.24 -16.61 -8.32
CA ASN A 151 -7.44 -15.94 -7.85
C ASN A 151 -8.39 -17.01 -7.25
N PRO A 152 -8.30 -17.29 -5.93
CA PRO A 152 -9.06 -18.39 -5.32
C PRO A 152 -10.57 -18.13 -5.34
N LEU A 153 -11.01 -16.90 -5.57
CA LEU A 153 -12.42 -16.52 -5.66
C LEU A 153 -12.94 -16.47 -7.11
N ALA A 154 -12.04 -16.44 -8.09
CA ALA A 154 -12.45 -16.45 -9.50
C ALA A 154 -13.29 -17.67 -9.87
N GLU A 155 -12.92 -18.83 -9.32
CA GLU A 155 -13.66 -20.07 -9.56
C GLU A 155 -15.01 -20.10 -8.86
N ASP A 156 -15.13 -19.50 -7.68
CA ASP A 156 -16.39 -19.43 -6.95
C ASP A 156 -17.40 -18.53 -7.67
N LEU A 157 -16.97 -17.37 -8.15
CA LEU A 157 -17.79 -16.50 -8.99
C LEU A 157 -18.25 -17.19 -10.26
N LYS A 158 -17.38 -17.95 -10.93
CA LYS A 158 -17.75 -18.72 -12.12
C LYS A 158 -18.77 -19.83 -11.81
N ARG A 159 -18.63 -20.52 -10.68
CA ARG A 159 -19.55 -21.59 -10.26
C ARG A 159 -20.92 -21.06 -9.85
N SER A 160 -21.01 -19.87 -9.28
CA SER A 160 -22.28 -19.30 -8.83
C SER A 160 -23.24 -18.99 -9.97
N GLY A 161 -22.75 -18.94 -11.24
CA GLY A 161 -23.57 -18.63 -12.43
C GLY A 161 -24.24 -17.24 -12.38
N ARG A 162 -23.90 -16.43 -11.38
CA ARG A 162 -24.49 -15.11 -11.12
C ARG A 162 -23.67 -13.96 -11.69
N THR A 163 -22.58 -14.26 -12.38
CA THR A 163 -21.78 -13.25 -13.07
C THR A 163 -22.44 -12.89 -14.40
N ARG A 164 -22.99 -11.71 -14.49
CA ARG A 164 -23.37 -11.11 -15.77
C ARG A 164 -22.09 -10.67 -16.50
N SER A 165 -21.50 -11.54 -17.28
CA SER A 165 -20.44 -11.22 -18.30
C SER A 165 -19.18 -10.53 -17.79
N GLY A 166 -18.81 -10.63 -16.49
CA GLY A 166 -17.57 -10.06 -15.98
C GLY A 166 -16.37 -10.93 -16.29
N SER A 167 -15.28 -10.35 -16.82
CA SER A 167 -14.02 -11.06 -16.96
C SER A 167 -13.29 -11.12 -15.63
N VAL A 168 -13.24 -12.29 -15.01
CA VAL A 168 -12.35 -12.56 -13.88
C VAL A 168 -11.00 -12.99 -14.44
N GLY A 169 -10.01 -12.08 -14.40
CA GLY A 169 -8.67 -12.38 -14.87
C GLY A 169 -7.86 -13.22 -13.89
N ARG A 170 -6.84 -13.91 -14.40
CA ARG A 170 -5.82 -14.54 -13.56
C ARG A 170 -4.82 -13.47 -13.10
N GLY A 171 -4.53 -13.41 -11.82
CA GLY A 171 -3.61 -12.44 -11.23
C GLY A 171 -4.19 -11.03 -11.16
N LEU A 172 -3.34 -10.06 -10.83
CA LEU A 172 -3.71 -8.65 -10.77
C LEU A 172 -3.69 -8.02 -12.17
N SER A 173 -4.60 -7.08 -12.40
CA SER A 173 -4.63 -6.24 -13.60
C SER A 173 -3.44 -5.29 -13.58
N LYS A 174 -2.90 -5.00 -14.77
CA LYS A 174 -1.86 -3.98 -14.93
C LYS A 174 -2.40 -2.63 -14.46
N MET A 175 -1.59 -1.93 -13.70
CA MET A 175 -1.87 -0.57 -13.26
C MET A 175 -0.85 0.39 -13.88
N GLU A 176 -1.31 1.56 -14.27
CA GLU A 176 -0.40 2.65 -14.64
C GLU A 176 -0.01 3.43 -13.40
N ALA A 177 1.29 3.65 -13.23
CA ALA A 177 1.79 4.40 -12.09
C ALA A 177 1.55 5.91 -12.32
N PRO A 178 0.82 6.60 -11.44
CA PRO A 178 0.74 8.04 -11.49
C PRO A 178 2.10 8.71 -11.31
N LEU A 179 2.23 9.96 -11.75
CA LEU A 179 3.49 10.70 -11.64
C LEU A 179 4.01 10.70 -10.19
N GLY A 180 5.29 10.39 -9.99
CA GLY A 180 5.91 10.30 -8.66
C GLY A 180 5.50 9.07 -7.85
N THR A 181 4.96 8.04 -8.50
CA THR A 181 4.56 6.78 -7.88
C THR A 181 5.37 5.62 -8.46
N ILE A 182 5.88 4.75 -7.58
CA ILE A 182 6.49 3.47 -7.94
C ILE A 182 5.49 2.37 -7.61
N ILE A 183 5.18 1.52 -8.59
CA ILE A 183 4.35 0.32 -8.39
C ILE A 183 5.21 -0.91 -8.64
N SER A 184 5.29 -1.80 -7.66
CA SER A 184 5.99 -3.08 -7.76
C SER A 184 5.02 -4.23 -7.50
N PHE A 185 5.07 -5.23 -8.35
CA PHE A 185 4.37 -6.50 -8.17
C PHE A 185 5.42 -7.60 -8.01
N SER A 186 5.27 -8.50 -7.05
CA SER A 186 6.14 -9.68 -6.89
C SER A 186 6.02 -10.64 -8.07
N THR A 187 4.90 -10.57 -8.79
CA THR A 187 4.63 -11.37 -9.98
C THR A 187 4.24 -10.50 -11.16
N GLN A 188 4.70 -10.87 -12.37
CA GLN A 188 4.39 -10.10 -13.56
C GLN A 188 2.88 -10.11 -13.85
N ALA A 189 2.27 -8.93 -13.94
CA ALA A 189 0.85 -8.79 -14.26
C ALA A 189 0.48 -9.54 -15.55
N GLY A 190 -0.58 -10.36 -15.49
CA GLY A 190 -1.15 -11.04 -16.66
C GLY A 190 -0.37 -12.23 -17.23
N ARG A 191 0.69 -12.73 -16.58
CA ARG A 191 1.36 -13.99 -16.96
C ARG A 191 0.99 -15.13 -16.02
N THR A 192 0.65 -16.25 -16.59
CA THR A 192 0.48 -17.56 -15.96
C THR A 192 1.81 -18.27 -15.82
#